data_f93e1e4554309df7e63159f221e626e4
#
_entry.id   f93e1e4554309df7e63159f221e626e4
#
_cell.length_a   1.000
_cell.length_b   1.000
_cell.length_c   1.000
_cell.angle_alpha   90.00
_cell.angle_beta   90.00
_cell.angle_gamma   90.00
#
_symmetry.space_group_name_H-M   'P 1'
#
loop_
_entity.id
_entity.type
_entity.pdbx_description
1 polymer ?
#
loop_
_entity_poly.entity_id
_entity_poly.type
_entity_poly.pdbx_seq_one_letter_code
_entity_poly.pdbx_strand_id
1 'polypeptide(L)'
;MSRKANIVSQVGSWRLNLVRLVFISLVLGLAWRLADIQVLNSEFLRGQGDARHLRDVTVPAHRGMILDRHDEPLAISTPVDSVWVNPQEISIDDAKLEELAQLLAIHISAVKKKIIANKTREFVYLKRRISPELSEKVKQLNIAGVALQREYKRYYPAGEVTAHLIGFTNVDDKGQEGLELTHNETLKGVPGLKRMMRDRYGRYVGGGEQLEVTKAGEDIRLSIDLRLQYLSYQALKLAVNKYHAHSGSA
;
A
#
# COMPACT_ATOMS: atom_id res chain seq x y z
N MET A 1 44.32 76.74 15.05
CA MET A 1 44.45 75.77 16.16
C MET A 1 43.05 75.29 16.56
N SER A 2 42.65 74.12 16.11
CA SER A 2 41.27 73.57 16.38
C SER A 2 41.40 72.41 17.35
N ARG A 3 40.91 72.59 18.58
CA ARG A 3 40.79 71.53 19.59
C ARG A 3 39.54 70.69 19.25
N LYS A 4 39.74 69.50 18.72
CA LYS A 4 38.70 68.47 18.68
C LYS A 4 38.46 67.97 20.11
N ALA A 5 37.34 68.32 20.67
CA ALA A 5 36.85 67.77 21.94
C ALA A 5 36.46 66.30 21.72
N ASN A 6 37.21 65.35 22.27
CA ASN A 6 36.82 63.97 22.44
C ASN A 6 35.73 63.86 23.50
N ILE A 7 34.50 63.86 23.10
CA ILE A 7 33.39 63.47 23.97
C ILE A 7 33.30 61.92 23.93
N VAL A 8 34.20 61.28 24.64
CA VAL A 8 34.02 59.89 25.03
C VAL A 8 33.11 59.97 26.28
N SER A 9 31.80 59.81 26.08
CA SER A 9 30.88 59.62 27.18
C SER A 9 31.31 58.35 27.95
N GLN A 10 31.83 58.55 29.18
CA GLN A 10 32.12 57.44 30.10
C GLN A 10 30.79 56.73 30.42
N VAL A 11 30.46 55.73 29.63
CA VAL A 11 29.38 54.79 29.98
C VAL A 11 29.85 54.08 31.25
N GLY A 12 29.22 54.36 32.37
CA GLY A 12 29.61 53.80 33.65
C GLY A 12 29.78 52.29 33.54
N SER A 13 30.90 51.77 34.03
CA SER A 13 31.27 50.34 33.98
C SER A 13 30.18 49.41 34.47
N TRP A 14 29.35 49.91 35.37
CA TRP A 14 28.14 49.21 35.87
C TRP A 14 27.13 48.93 34.75
N ARG A 15 26.85 49.86 33.87
CA ARG A 15 25.91 49.69 32.74
C ARG A 15 26.43 48.67 31.74
N LEU A 16 27.73 48.65 31.43
CA LEU A 16 28.36 47.65 30.58
C LEU A 16 28.28 46.26 31.22
N ASN A 17 28.52 46.17 32.54
CA ASN A 17 28.43 44.89 33.25
C ASN A 17 27.01 44.38 33.31
N LEU A 18 26.01 45.23 33.43
CA LEU A 18 24.59 44.84 33.39
C LEU A 18 24.22 44.29 32.01
N VAL A 19 24.62 44.94 30.94
CA VAL A 19 24.39 44.48 29.57
C VAL A 19 25.08 43.11 29.32
N ARG A 20 26.33 42.96 29.79
CA ARG A 20 27.05 41.68 29.73
C ARG A 20 26.32 40.57 30.49
N LEU A 21 25.83 40.85 31.70
CA LEU A 21 25.13 39.87 32.52
C LEU A 21 23.83 39.42 31.84
N VAL A 22 23.05 40.37 31.29
CA VAL A 22 21.82 40.04 30.54
C VAL A 22 22.15 39.20 29.32
N PHE A 23 23.21 39.56 28.57
CA PHE A 23 23.62 38.80 27.39
C PHE A 23 24.04 37.36 27.74
N ILE A 24 24.88 37.22 28.80
CA ILE A 24 25.30 35.90 29.29
C ILE A 24 24.12 35.07 29.77
N SER A 25 23.18 35.67 30.51
CA SER A 25 21.97 34.97 30.94
C SER A 25 21.12 34.47 29.76
N LEU A 26 20.99 35.30 28.72
CA LEU A 26 20.27 34.93 27.49
C LEU A 26 20.94 33.80 26.74
N VAL A 27 22.27 33.83 26.61
CA VAL A 27 23.06 32.74 25.99
C VAL A 27 22.94 31.44 26.79
N LEU A 28 23.03 31.51 28.14
CA LEU A 28 22.83 30.35 29.01
C LEU A 28 21.42 29.77 28.89
N GLY A 29 20.40 30.63 28.81
CA GLY A 29 19.01 30.23 28.61
C GLY A 29 18.80 29.53 27.24
N LEU A 30 19.42 30.03 26.19
CA LEU A 30 19.40 29.38 24.86
C LEU A 30 20.16 28.05 24.88
N ALA A 31 21.33 28.00 25.51
CA ALA A 31 22.10 26.77 25.64
C ALA A 31 21.35 25.69 26.42
N TRP A 32 20.70 26.07 27.52
CA TRP A 32 19.81 25.18 28.28
C TRP A 32 18.66 24.67 27.42
N ARG A 33 18.00 25.56 26.69
CA ARG A 33 16.88 25.17 25.80
C ARG A 33 17.34 24.25 24.68
N LEU A 34 18.53 24.46 24.15
CA LEU A 34 19.12 23.60 23.13
C LEU A 34 19.40 22.19 23.72
N ALA A 35 19.98 22.14 24.92
CA ALA A 35 20.20 20.86 25.62
C ALA A 35 18.91 20.13 25.94
N ASP A 36 17.88 20.85 26.39
CA ASP A 36 16.54 20.28 26.66
C ASP A 36 15.95 19.64 25.41
N ILE A 37 15.98 20.33 24.25
CA ILE A 37 15.40 19.82 23.00
C ILE A 37 16.24 18.68 22.41
N GLN A 38 17.57 18.80 22.44
CA GLN A 38 18.45 17.85 21.75
C GLN A 38 18.79 16.60 22.58
N VAL A 39 18.78 16.70 23.90
CA VAL A 39 19.18 15.59 24.79
C VAL A 39 17.99 15.08 25.60
N LEU A 40 17.34 15.93 26.36
CA LEU A 40 16.31 15.50 27.34
C LEU A 40 15.01 15.07 26.64
N ASN A 41 14.55 15.82 25.64
CA ASN A 41 13.29 15.60 24.94
C ASN A 41 13.45 15.06 23.50
N SER A 42 14.66 14.68 23.10
CA SER A 42 14.95 14.27 21.73
C SER A 42 14.16 13.04 21.29
N GLU A 43 14.02 12.01 22.14
CA GLU A 43 13.25 10.81 21.84
C GLU A 43 11.76 11.08 21.71
N PHE A 44 11.20 11.90 22.60
CA PHE A 44 9.81 12.30 22.55
C PHE A 44 9.49 13.10 21.27
N LEU A 45 10.34 14.06 20.93
CA LEU A 45 10.14 14.90 19.73
C LEU A 45 10.32 14.09 18.44
N ARG A 46 11.31 13.16 18.39
CA ARG A 46 11.46 12.21 17.29
C ARG A 46 10.24 11.31 17.17
N GLY A 47 9.78 10.71 18.27
CA GLY A 47 8.60 9.87 18.27
C GLY A 47 7.34 10.59 17.79
N GLN A 48 7.16 11.87 18.13
CA GLN A 48 6.06 12.70 17.59
C GLN A 48 6.23 13.00 16.09
N GLY A 49 7.44 13.26 15.62
CA GLY A 49 7.76 13.41 14.21
C GLY A 49 7.47 12.14 13.42
N ASP A 50 7.97 11.03 13.92
CA ASP A 50 7.81 9.71 13.31
C ASP A 50 6.35 9.28 13.24
N ALA A 51 5.58 9.49 14.29
CA ALA A 51 4.14 9.20 14.33
C ALA A 51 3.33 9.99 13.28
N ARG A 52 3.81 11.14 12.84
CA ARG A 52 3.16 11.96 11.79
C ARG A 52 3.54 11.54 10.39
N HIS A 53 4.77 11.11 10.18
CA HIS A 53 5.35 10.87 8.85
C HIS A 53 5.58 9.40 8.52
N LEU A 54 5.75 8.53 9.50
CA LEU A 54 5.97 7.11 9.29
C LEU A 54 4.63 6.36 9.28
N ARG A 55 4.49 5.48 8.31
CA ARG A 55 3.35 4.55 8.20
C ARG A 55 3.87 3.16 7.92
N ASP A 56 3.39 2.22 8.71
CA ASP A 56 3.66 0.81 8.50
C ASP A 56 2.69 0.30 7.43
N VAL A 57 3.23 -0.12 6.31
CA VAL A 57 2.48 -0.61 5.14
C VAL A 57 2.70 -2.11 5.02
N THR A 58 1.62 -2.87 4.99
CA THR A 58 1.68 -4.31 4.75
C THR A 58 2.04 -4.57 3.30
N VAL A 59 3.09 -5.35 3.08
CA VAL A 59 3.51 -5.82 1.75
C VAL A 59 2.89 -7.20 1.55
N PRO A 60 1.96 -7.36 0.60
CA PRO A 60 1.31 -8.65 0.38
C PRO A 60 2.31 -9.70 -0.07
N ALA A 61 2.14 -10.93 0.42
CA ALA A 61 2.94 -12.06 -0.01
C ALA A 61 2.44 -12.59 -1.36
N HIS A 62 3.37 -13.10 -2.16
CA HIS A 62 3.01 -13.84 -3.37
C HIS A 62 2.46 -15.20 -2.97
N ARG A 63 1.25 -15.54 -3.43
CA ARG A 63 0.63 -16.85 -3.19
C ARG A 63 1.30 -17.90 -4.05
N GLY A 64 1.68 -19.05 -3.47
CA GLY A 64 2.31 -20.16 -4.14
C GLY A 64 1.51 -20.66 -5.35
N MET A 65 2.17 -21.20 -6.34
CA MET A 65 1.56 -21.76 -7.54
C MET A 65 0.99 -23.15 -7.26
N ILE A 66 -0.01 -23.54 -8.04
CA ILE A 66 -0.44 -24.93 -8.12
C ILE A 66 -0.07 -25.41 -9.52
N LEU A 67 0.72 -26.48 -9.58
CA LEU A 67 1.31 -27.04 -10.79
C LEU A 67 0.80 -28.46 -11.02
N ASP A 68 0.76 -28.88 -12.27
CA ASP A 68 0.57 -30.28 -12.63
C ASP A 68 1.87 -31.08 -12.46
N ARG A 69 1.86 -32.37 -12.84
CA ARG A 69 3.05 -33.26 -12.78
C ARG A 69 4.18 -32.83 -13.70
N HIS A 70 3.91 -32.05 -14.72
CA HIS A 70 4.86 -31.55 -15.74
C HIS A 70 5.24 -30.09 -15.52
N ASP A 71 4.94 -29.51 -14.34
CA ASP A 71 5.17 -28.11 -13.99
C ASP A 71 4.31 -27.10 -14.80
N GLU A 72 3.23 -27.58 -15.44
CA GLU A 72 2.27 -26.70 -16.10
C GLU A 72 1.41 -25.98 -15.05
N PRO A 73 1.27 -24.66 -15.13
CA PRO A 73 0.56 -23.89 -14.11
C PRO A 73 -0.95 -24.08 -14.18
N LEU A 74 -1.53 -24.55 -13.08
CA LEU A 74 -2.99 -24.68 -12.89
C LEU A 74 -3.58 -23.49 -12.16
N ALA A 75 -2.79 -22.88 -11.26
CA ALA A 75 -3.15 -21.63 -10.59
C ALA A 75 -1.90 -20.78 -10.36
N ILE A 76 -1.92 -19.53 -10.81
CA ILE A 76 -0.83 -18.56 -10.68
C ILE A 76 -1.36 -17.23 -10.12
N SER A 77 -0.52 -16.50 -9.40
CA SER A 77 -0.83 -15.16 -8.91
C SER A 77 -0.09 -14.12 -9.72
N THR A 78 -0.83 -13.20 -10.35
CA THR A 78 -0.25 -12.11 -11.14
C THR A 78 -0.34 -10.79 -10.37
N PRO A 79 0.72 -9.95 -10.37
CA PRO A 79 0.68 -8.67 -9.73
C PRO A 79 -0.29 -7.74 -10.46
N VAL A 80 -1.14 -7.07 -9.69
CA VAL A 80 -2.11 -6.08 -10.17
C VAL A 80 -2.11 -4.90 -9.21
N ASP A 81 -2.64 -3.77 -9.64
CA ASP A 81 -2.78 -2.61 -8.76
C ASP A 81 -4.27 -2.37 -8.42
N SER A 82 -4.49 -1.84 -7.23
CA SER A 82 -5.81 -1.41 -6.75
C SER A 82 -5.79 0.08 -6.48
N VAL A 83 -6.79 0.80 -6.96
CA VAL A 83 -6.92 2.25 -6.75
C VAL A 83 -7.63 2.49 -5.43
N TRP A 84 -7.00 3.24 -4.56
CA TRP A 84 -7.57 3.69 -3.31
C TRP A 84 -7.47 5.20 -3.16
N VAL A 85 -8.28 5.75 -2.30
CA VAL A 85 -8.35 7.18 -2.02
C VAL A 85 -8.27 7.42 -0.51
N ASN A 86 -7.62 8.52 -0.12
CA ASN A 86 -7.73 9.10 1.21
C ASN A 86 -8.85 10.16 1.20
N PRO A 87 -10.01 9.87 1.80
CA PRO A 87 -11.13 10.82 1.83
C PRO A 87 -10.84 12.13 2.57
N GLN A 88 -9.80 12.17 3.40
CA GLN A 88 -9.42 13.38 4.15
C GLN A 88 -8.56 14.34 3.33
N GLU A 89 -7.87 13.85 2.30
CA GLU A 89 -6.92 14.62 1.49
C GLU A 89 -7.47 15.00 0.12
N ILE A 90 -8.48 14.26 -0.36
CA ILE A 90 -9.03 14.47 -1.70
C ILE A 90 -10.02 15.62 -1.74
N SER A 91 -9.91 16.47 -2.78
CA SER A 91 -10.94 17.46 -3.09
C SER A 91 -12.06 16.83 -3.92
N ILE A 92 -13.31 16.95 -3.44
CA ILE A 92 -14.50 16.40 -4.11
C ILE A 92 -14.84 17.16 -5.39
N ASP A 93 -14.40 18.42 -5.47
CA ASP A 93 -14.66 19.32 -6.61
C ASP A 93 -13.51 19.33 -7.63
N ASP A 94 -12.55 18.42 -7.52
CA ASP A 94 -11.46 18.30 -8.47
C ASP A 94 -11.99 17.76 -9.82
N ALA A 95 -11.78 18.50 -10.90
CA ALA A 95 -12.14 18.10 -12.27
C ALA A 95 -11.47 16.75 -12.65
N LYS A 96 -10.26 16.50 -12.16
CA LYS A 96 -9.55 15.24 -12.37
C LYS A 96 -10.25 14.04 -11.73
N LEU A 97 -11.10 14.26 -10.71
CA LEU A 97 -11.86 13.19 -10.09
C LEU A 97 -12.92 12.62 -11.06
N GLU A 98 -13.45 13.46 -11.93
CA GLU A 98 -14.37 13.03 -12.98
C GLU A 98 -13.65 12.19 -14.05
N GLU A 99 -12.45 12.63 -14.46
CA GLU A 99 -11.60 11.87 -15.37
C GLU A 99 -11.20 10.52 -14.77
N LEU A 100 -10.83 10.48 -13.49
CA LEU A 100 -10.57 9.23 -12.76
C LEU A 100 -11.78 8.30 -12.75
N ALA A 101 -12.98 8.84 -12.51
CA ALA A 101 -14.21 8.05 -12.47
C ALA A 101 -14.51 7.44 -13.86
N GLN A 102 -14.31 8.19 -14.94
CA GLN A 102 -14.44 7.71 -16.30
C GLN A 102 -13.43 6.61 -16.62
N LEU A 103 -12.14 6.81 -16.30
CA LEU A 103 -11.09 5.81 -16.49
C LEU A 103 -11.39 4.51 -15.75
N LEU A 104 -11.90 4.61 -14.54
CA LEU A 104 -12.26 3.45 -13.73
C LEU A 104 -13.59 2.82 -14.15
N ALA A 105 -14.33 3.39 -15.08
CA ALA A 105 -15.68 2.99 -15.46
C ALA A 105 -16.62 2.91 -14.22
N ILE A 106 -16.56 3.92 -13.35
CA ILE A 106 -17.40 4.07 -12.17
C ILE A 106 -18.15 5.39 -12.29
N HIS A 107 -19.43 5.41 -11.93
CA HIS A 107 -20.21 6.63 -11.96
C HIS A 107 -19.65 7.65 -10.95
N ILE A 108 -19.44 8.91 -11.36
CA ILE A 108 -18.86 9.96 -10.50
C ILE A 108 -19.64 10.16 -9.20
N SER A 109 -20.97 10.02 -9.25
CA SER A 109 -21.82 10.11 -8.05
C SER A 109 -21.52 9.00 -7.03
N ALA A 110 -21.20 7.78 -7.50
CA ALA A 110 -20.81 6.67 -6.63
C ALA A 110 -19.45 6.90 -5.98
N VAL A 111 -18.49 7.49 -6.72
CA VAL A 111 -17.18 7.87 -6.19
C VAL A 111 -17.34 8.95 -5.11
N LYS A 112 -18.06 10.03 -5.40
CA LYS A 112 -18.34 11.12 -4.44
C LYS A 112 -19.07 10.60 -3.20
N LYS A 113 -20.11 9.78 -3.36
CA LYS A 113 -20.85 9.16 -2.25
C LYS A 113 -19.93 8.31 -1.37
N LYS A 114 -19.04 7.53 -1.98
CA LYS A 114 -18.11 6.66 -1.26
C LYS A 114 -17.08 7.46 -0.46
N ILE A 115 -16.57 8.57 -1.01
CA ILE A 115 -15.66 9.49 -0.33
C ILE A 115 -16.37 10.16 0.86
N ILE A 116 -17.55 10.72 0.66
CA ILE A 116 -18.32 11.43 1.70
C ILE A 116 -18.67 10.47 2.85
N ALA A 117 -19.16 9.26 2.53
CA ALA A 117 -19.56 8.27 3.53
C ALA A 117 -18.39 7.76 4.40
N ASN A 118 -17.16 7.92 3.93
CA ASN A 118 -15.96 7.45 4.63
C ASN A 118 -14.99 8.59 5.00
N LYS A 119 -15.47 9.81 5.18
CA LYS A 119 -14.65 11.00 5.39
C LYS A 119 -13.70 10.94 6.61
N THR A 120 -13.98 10.06 7.57
CA THR A 120 -13.15 9.83 8.76
C THR A 120 -12.05 8.80 8.54
N ARG A 121 -12.07 8.06 7.42
CA ARG A 121 -11.08 7.04 7.07
C ARG A 121 -9.95 7.65 6.25
N GLU A 122 -8.76 7.10 6.39
CA GLU A 122 -7.59 7.47 5.58
C GLU A 122 -7.43 6.60 4.33
N PHE A 123 -8.16 5.48 4.24
CA PHE A 123 -8.01 4.50 3.18
C PHE A 123 -9.36 3.93 2.75
N VAL A 124 -9.70 4.10 1.47
CA VAL A 124 -10.93 3.56 0.87
C VAL A 124 -10.64 3.10 -0.56
N TYR A 125 -10.83 1.83 -0.85
CA TYR A 125 -10.72 1.34 -2.23
C TYR A 125 -11.78 1.96 -3.13
N LEU A 126 -11.38 2.51 -4.27
CA LEU A 126 -12.29 2.89 -5.35
C LEU A 126 -12.55 1.69 -6.28
N LYS A 127 -11.49 1.12 -6.82
CA LYS A 127 -11.54 -0.07 -7.69
C LYS A 127 -10.34 -0.96 -7.42
N ARG A 128 -10.60 -2.23 -7.19
CA ARG A 128 -9.54 -3.22 -6.96
C ARG A 128 -9.18 -3.95 -8.25
N ARG A 129 -7.94 -4.41 -8.32
CA ARG A 129 -7.42 -5.32 -9.35
C ARG A 129 -7.60 -4.79 -10.76
N ILE A 130 -7.11 -3.57 -11.00
CA ILE A 130 -7.11 -2.94 -12.32
C ILE A 130 -5.97 -3.48 -13.20
N SER A 131 -6.12 -3.33 -14.52
CA SER A 131 -5.05 -3.71 -15.46
C SER A 131 -3.83 -2.78 -15.33
N PRO A 132 -2.62 -3.26 -15.69
CA PRO A 132 -1.41 -2.43 -15.67
C PRO A 132 -1.52 -1.16 -16.51
N GLU A 133 -2.15 -1.24 -17.68
CA GLU A 133 -2.38 -0.07 -18.55
C GLU A 133 -3.24 1.00 -17.86
N LEU A 134 -4.28 0.57 -17.16
CA LEU A 134 -5.15 1.47 -16.42
C LEU A 134 -4.43 2.07 -15.20
N SER A 135 -3.57 1.28 -14.55
CA SER A 135 -2.72 1.72 -13.46
C SER A 135 -1.80 2.88 -13.87
N GLU A 136 -1.15 2.77 -15.04
CA GLU A 136 -0.28 3.83 -15.55
C GLU A 136 -1.07 5.12 -15.87
N LYS A 137 -2.27 5.01 -16.46
CA LYS A 137 -3.15 6.17 -16.71
C LYS A 137 -3.56 6.86 -15.40
N VAL A 138 -3.93 6.09 -14.38
CA VAL A 138 -4.28 6.63 -13.05
C VAL A 138 -3.08 7.35 -12.42
N LYS A 139 -1.86 6.81 -12.53
CA LYS A 139 -0.64 7.48 -12.04
C LYS A 139 -0.40 8.83 -12.72
N GLN A 140 -0.63 8.91 -14.03
CA GLN A 140 -0.43 10.13 -14.83
C GLN A 140 -1.35 11.27 -14.40
N LEU A 141 -2.57 10.98 -13.91
CA LEU A 141 -3.49 12.00 -13.40
C LEU A 141 -2.94 12.75 -12.19
N ASN A 142 -2.06 12.13 -11.42
CA ASN A 142 -1.41 12.72 -10.24
C ASN A 142 -2.39 13.49 -9.34
N ILE A 143 -3.44 12.82 -8.88
CA ILE A 143 -4.48 13.39 -8.02
C ILE A 143 -4.04 13.26 -6.56
N ALA A 144 -4.05 14.36 -5.81
CA ALA A 144 -3.76 14.35 -4.37
C ALA A 144 -4.78 13.46 -3.64
N GLY A 145 -4.29 12.61 -2.74
CA GLY A 145 -5.14 11.67 -1.99
C GLY A 145 -5.58 10.43 -2.77
N VAL A 146 -5.18 10.25 -4.04
CA VAL A 146 -5.37 9.00 -4.80
C VAL A 146 -4.04 8.29 -4.94
N ALA A 147 -4.01 7.00 -4.64
CA ALA A 147 -2.81 6.19 -4.79
C ALA A 147 -3.15 4.76 -5.23
N LEU A 148 -2.11 4.04 -5.62
CA LEU A 148 -2.19 2.66 -6.04
C LEU A 148 -1.56 1.77 -4.97
N GLN A 149 -2.21 0.64 -4.73
CA GLN A 149 -1.68 -0.41 -3.89
C GLN A 149 -1.48 -1.67 -4.71
N ARG A 150 -0.27 -2.24 -4.62
CA ARG A 150 0.05 -3.53 -5.24
C ARG A 150 -0.71 -4.63 -4.52
N GLU A 151 -1.45 -5.42 -5.30
CA GLU A 151 -2.15 -6.64 -4.86
C GLU A 151 -1.81 -7.78 -5.83
N TYR A 152 -2.32 -8.97 -5.56
CA TYR A 152 -2.24 -10.11 -6.45
C TYR A 152 -3.62 -10.55 -6.90
N LYS A 153 -3.72 -10.99 -8.15
CA LYS A 153 -4.91 -11.61 -8.70
C LYS A 153 -4.61 -13.04 -9.07
N ARG A 154 -5.38 -13.95 -8.52
CA ARG A 154 -5.28 -15.37 -8.86
C ARG A 154 -5.84 -15.61 -10.25
N TYR A 155 -5.12 -16.35 -11.05
CA TYR A 155 -5.48 -16.72 -12.41
C TYR A 155 -5.38 -18.23 -12.57
N TYR A 156 -6.35 -18.82 -13.28
CA TYR A 156 -6.50 -20.26 -13.49
C TYR A 156 -6.44 -20.55 -14.99
N PRO A 157 -5.27 -20.86 -15.56
CA PRO A 157 -5.10 -21.05 -17.01
C PRO A 157 -5.99 -22.14 -17.60
N ALA A 158 -6.19 -23.23 -16.86
CA ALA A 158 -7.02 -24.35 -17.28
C ALA A 158 -8.54 -24.11 -17.16
N GLY A 159 -8.96 -22.98 -16.58
CA GLY A 159 -10.36 -22.58 -16.46
C GLY A 159 -11.26 -23.67 -15.91
N GLU A 160 -12.36 -23.96 -16.61
CA GLU A 160 -13.38 -24.92 -16.19
C GLU A 160 -12.88 -26.37 -16.07
N VAL A 161 -11.81 -26.75 -16.77
CA VAL A 161 -11.27 -28.10 -16.81
C VAL A 161 -10.82 -28.61 -15.44
N THR A 162 -10.27 -27.71 -14.63
CA THR A 162 -9.71 -28.01 -13.30
C THR A 162 -10.47 -27.32 -12.17
N ALA A 163 -11.53 -26.57 -12.47
CA ALA A 163 -12.24 -25.71 -11.51
C ALA A 163 -12.68 -26.43 -10.24
N HIS A 164 -13.29 -27.62 -10.36
CA HIS A 164 -13.76 -28.40 -9.22
C HIS A 164 -12.63 -28.94 -8.33
N LEU A 165 -11.45 -29.21 -8.93
CA LEU A 165 -10.32 -29.72 -8.19
C LEU A 165 -9.56 -28.57 -7.50
N ILE A 166 -9.22 -27.55 -8.28
CA ILE A 166 -8.41 -26.43 -7.81
C ILE A 166 -9.23 -25.51 -6.88
N GLY A 167 -10.49 -25.27 -7.23
CA GLY A 167 -11.32 -24.28 -6.54
C GLY A 167 -10.95 -22.85 -6.94
N PHE A 168 -11.24 -21.90 -6.07
CA PHE A 168 -10.98 -20.50 -6.31
C PHE A 168 -10.68 -19.72 -5.03
N THR A 169 -10.11 -18.52 -5.18
CA THR A 169 -9.85 -17.58 -4.09
C THR A 169 -10.84 -16.41 -4.14
N ASN A 170 -11.13 -15.82 -2.98
CA ASN A 170 -11.86 -14.56 -2.91
C ASN A 170 -11.02 -13.35 -3.32
N VAL A 171 -11.60 -12.15 -3.18
CA VAL A 171 -10.90 -10.88 -3.48
C VAL A 171 -9.72 -10.58 -2.55
N ASP A 172 -9.66 -11.22 -1.38
CA ASP A 172 -8.57 -11.07 -0.41
C ASP A 172 -7.55 -12.21 -0.49
N ASP A 173 -7.56 -12.95 -1.61
CA ASP A 173 -6.64 -14.05 -1.93
C ASP A 173 -6.72 -15.23 -0.96
N LYS A 174 -7.89 -15.43 -0.32
CA LYS A 174 -8.17 -16.58 0.55
C LYS A 174 -8.89 -17.66 -0.22
N GLY A 175 -8.43 -18.90 -0.12
CA GLY A 175 -9.07 -20.07 -0.72
C GLY A 175 -10.52 -20.24 -0.22
N GLN A 176 -11.45 -20.53 -1.14
CA GLN A 176 -12.86 -20.72 -0.84
C GLN A 176 -13.31 -22.15 -1.07
N GLU A 177 -12.73 -22.82 -2.05
CA GLU A 177 -13.09 -24.20 -2.41
C GLU A 177 -11.85 -24.98 -2.88
N GLY A 178 -11.98 -26.29 -2.99
CA GLY A 178 -11.00 -27.19 -3.57
C GLY A 178 -9.63 -27.16 -2.89
N LEU A 179 -8.57 -27.35 -3.67
CA LEU A 179 -7.19 -27.30 -3.19
C LEU A 179 -6.78 -25.93 -2.68
N GLU A 180 -7.34 -24.85 -3.24
CA GLU A 180 -7.11 -23.49 -2.77
C GLU A 180 -7.54 -23.32 -1.30
N LEU A 181 -8.64 -23.95 -0.89
CA LEU A 181 -9.11 -23.93 0.50
C LEU A 181 -8.31 -24.89 1.37
N THR A 182 -8.15 -26.14 0.94
CA THR A 182 -7.53 -27.20 1.73
C THR A 182 -6.05 -26.87 2.05
N HIS A 183 -5.33 -26.30 1.08
CA HIS A 183 -3.93 -25.90 1.23
C HIS A 183 -3.73 -24.40 1.38
N ASN A 184 -4.75 -23.69 1.85
CA ASN A 184 -4.68 -22.24 1.96
C ASN A 184 -3.50 -21.75 2.81
N GLU A 185 -3.18 -22.41 3.92
CA GLU A 185 -2.09 -22.01 4.83
C GLU A 185 -0.70 -22.16 4.18
N THR A 186 -0.50 -23.20 3.36
CA THR A 186 0.74 -23.42 2.61
C THR A 186 0.89 -22.41 1.47
N LEU A 187 -0.19 -22.19 0.74
CA LEU A 187 -0.19 -21.33 -0.44
C LEU A 187 -0.11 -19.84 -0.14
N LYS A 188 -0.74 -19.33 0.94
CA LYS A 188 -0.95 -17.89 1.16
C LYS A 188 0.32 -17.07 1.43
N GLY A 189 1.43 -17.71 1.87
CA GLY A 189 2.63 -17.03 2.33
C GLY A 189 2.41 -16.16 3.57
N VAL A 190 3.44 -15.42 3.96
CA VAL A 190 3.41 -14.50 5.10
C VAL A 190 3.66 -13.07 4.59
N PRO A 191 2.71 -12.16 4.75
CA PRO A 191 2.91 -10.76 4.36
C PRO A 191 4.03 -10.13 5.18
N GLY A 192 4.76 -9.22 4.57
CA GLY A 192 5.78 -8.43 5.24
C GLY A 192 5.24 -7.09 5.73
N LEU A 193 6.07 -6.39 6.50
CA LEU A 193 5.78 -5.06 7.00
C LEU A 193 6.90 -4.11 6.59
N LYS A 194 6.55 -3.00 5.95
CA LYS A 194 7.48 -1.97 5.51
C LYS A 194 7.09 -0.62 6.08
N ARG A 195 8.01 0.02 6.78
CA ARG A 195 7.82 1.39 7.27
C ARG A 195 8.20 2.37 6.20
N MET A 196 7.25 3.18 5.76
CA MET A 196 7.44 4.16 4.70
C MET A 196 7.19 5.57 5.22
N MET A 197 8.00 6.52 4.74
CA MET A 197 7.78 7.93 5.00
C MET A 197 6.69 8.46 4.08
N ARG A 198 5.75 9.19 4.65
CA ARG A 198 4.65 9.82 3.92
C ARG A 198 4.83 11.34 3.94
N ASP A 199 4.78 11.98 2.77
CA ASP A 199 4.83 13.43 2.68
C ASP A 199 3.47 14.07 3.05
N ARG A 200 3.44 15.40 3.12
CA ARG A 200 2.22 16.15 3.42
C ARG A 200 1.11 16.00 2.37
N TYR A 201 1.43 15.47 1.20
CA TYR A 201 0.48 15.20 0.10
C TYR A 201 0.03 13.74 0.07
N GLY A 202 0.33 12.96 1.10
CA GLY A 202 -0.06 11.57 1.20
C GLY A 202 0.78 10.60 0.37
N ARG A 203 1.85 11.06 -0.31
CA ARG A 203 2.69 10.22 -1.17
C ARG A 203 3.80 9.59 -0.34
N TYR A 204 4.08 8.33 -0.64
CA TYR A 204 5.21 7.64 -0.03
C TYR A 204 6.52 8.12 -0.64
N VAL A 205 7.44 8.58 0.20
CA VAL A 205 8.75 9.13 -0.19
C VAL A 205 9.86 8.25 0.34
N GLY A 206 10.80 7.92 -0.54
CA GLY A 206 11.97 7.12 -0.16
C GLY A 206 11.76 5.61 -0.20
N GLY A 207 12.85 4.85 0.06
CA GLY A 207 12.88 3.39 -0.01
C GLY A 207 12.13 2.65 1.11
N GLY A 208 11.82 3.31 2.22
CA GLY A 208 11.24 2.74 3.42
C GLY A 208 12.16 1.71 4.13
N GLU A 209 11.97 1.54 5.40
CA GLU A 209 12.64 0.52 6.21
C GLU A 209 11.82 -0.76 6.21
N GLN A 210 12.43 -1.89 5.90
CA GLN A 210 11.75 -3.19 5.95
C GLN A 210 11.79 -3.71 7.38
N LEU A 211 10.62 -3.76 8.03
CA LEU A 211 10.47 -4.27 9.40
C LEU A 211 10.36 -5.79 9.41
N GLU A 212 9.56 -6.33 8.49
CA GLU A 212 9.36 -7.77 8.35
C GLU A 212 9.51 -8.17 6.89
N VAL A 213 10.24 -9.26 6.66
CA VAL A 213 10.47 -9.80 5.32
C VAL A 213 9.24 -10.56 4.85
N THR A 214 8.74 -10.22 3.66
CA THR A 214 7.67 -10.97 3.02
C THR A 214 8.16 -12.37 2.65
N LYS A 215 7.43 -13.40 3.03
CA LYS A 215 7.69 -14.78 2.62
C LYS A 215 6.62 -15.23 1.64
N ALA A 216 7.02 -15.60 0.42
CA ALA A 216 6.11 -16.17 -0.55
C ALA A 216 5.51 -17.50 -0.03
N GLY A 217 4.30 -17.82 -0.49
CA GLY A 217 3.71 -19.13 -0.26
C GLY A 217 4.48 -20.22 -1.00
N GLU A 218 4.33 -21.45 -0.55
CA GLU A 218 4.96 -22.61 -1.16
C GLU A 218 4.15 -23.09 -2.34
N ASP A 219 4.85 -23.52 -3.40
CA ASP A 219 4.22 -24.09 -4.58
C ASP A 219 3.79 -25.54 -4.30
N ILE A 220 2.67 -25.94 -4.88
CA ILE A 220 2.13 -27.31 -4.76
C ILE A 220 2.15 -27.96 -6.13
N ARG A 221 2.83 -29.10 -6.21
CA ARG A 221 2.80 -29.95 -7.40
C ARG A 221 1.82 -31.10 -7.21
N LEU A 222 0.91 -31.24 -8.16
CA LEU A 222 -0.10 -32.30 -8.18
C LEU A 222 0.36 -33.50 -9.01
N SER A 223 -0.25 -34.65 -8.77
CA SER A 223 -0.05 -35.86 -9.58
C SER A 223 -0.84 -35.88 -10.89
N ILE A 224 -1.75 -34.91 -11.08
CA ILE A 224 -2.58 -34.84 -12.31
C ILE A 224 -1.74 -34.40 -13.51
N ASP A 225 -2.24 -34.78 -14.68
CA ASP A 225 -1.72 -34.39 -16.00
C ASP A 225 -2.80 -33.53 -16.68
N LEU A 226 -2.48 -32.26 -16.96
CA LEU A 226 -3.44 -31.30 -17.51
C LEU A 226 -4.03 -31.76 -18.85
N ARG A 227 -3.23 -32.46 -19.69
CA ARG A 227 -3.66 -32.93 -20.99
C ARG A 227 -4.68 -34.03 -20.85
N LEU A 228 -4.43 -35.02 -19.96
CA LEU A 228 -5.40 -36.08 -19.65
C LEU A 228 -6.65 -35.52 -19.01
N GLN A 229 -6.51 -34.55 -18.12
CA GLN A 229 -7.66 -33.88 -17.49
C GLN A 229 -8.54 -33.20 -18.55
N TYR A 230 -7.92 -32.53 -19.52
CA TYR A 230 -8.64 -31.85 -20.60
C TYR A 230 -9.40 -32.87 -21.50
N LEU A 231 -8.75 -33.97 -21.89
CA LEU A 231 -9.39 -35.01 -22.68
C LEU A 231 -10.58 -35.66 -21.94
N SER A 232 -10.39 -35.97 -20.67
CA SER A 232 -11.45 -36.53 -19.81
C SER A 232 -12.62 -35.56 -19.67
N TYR A 233 -12.32 -34.27 -19.41
CA TYR A 233 -13.34 -33.22 -19.33
C TYR A 233 -14.15 -33.10 -20.63
N GLN A 234 -13.47 -33.08 -21.80
CA GLN A 234 -14.17 -33.01 -23.07
C GLN A 234 -15.05 -34.24 -23.32
N ALA A 235 -14.54 -35.45 -23.07
CA ALA A 235 -15.31 -36.69 -23.22
C ALA A 235 -16.57 -36.68 -22.32
N LEU A 236 -16.42 -36.29 -21.07
CA LEU A 236 -17.56 -36.14 -20.14
C LEU A 236 -18.57 -35.10 -20.61
N LYS A 237 -18.12 -33.92 -21.02
CA LYS A 237 -18.98 -32.85 -21.52
C LYS A 237 -19.81 -33.28 -22.74
N LEU A 238 -19.17 -34.00 -23.67
CA LEU A 238 -19.85 -34.59 -24.83
C LEU A 238 -20.89 -35.64 -24.41
N ALA A 239 -20.54 -36.54 -23.47
CA ALA A 239 -21.45 -37.55 -22.97
C ALA A 239 -22.65 -36.94 -22.24
N VAL A 240 -22.44 -36.00 -21.33
CA VAL A 240 -23.51 -35.27 -20.61
C VAL A 240 -24.48 -34.61 -21.58
N ASN A 241 -23.96 -33.92 -22.59
CA ASN A 241 -24.79 -33.26 -23.61
C ASN A 241 -25.56 -34.27 -24.46
N LYS A 242 -24.88 -35.34 -24.91
CA LYS A 242 -25.50 -36.37 -25.77
C LYS A 242 -26.63 -37.10 -25.05
N TYR A 243 -26.46 -37.42 -23.79
CA TYR A 243 -27.45 -38.20 -23.01
C TYR A 243 -28.35 -37.35 -22.12
N HIS A 244 -28.24 -36.01 -22.23
CA HIS A 244 -28.99 -35.07 -21.39
C HIS A 244 -28.86 -35.38 -19.88
N ALA A 245 -27.67 -35.83 -19.46
CA ALA A 245 -27.39 -36.13 -18.06
C ALA A 245 -27.26 -34.84 -17.24
N HIS A 246 -27.60 -34.89 -15.95
CA HIS A 246 -27.43 -33.74 -15.06
C HIS A 246 -26.00 -33.53 -14.60
N SER A 247 -25.19 -34.59 -14.55
CA SER A 247 -23.76 -34.55 -14.15
C SER A 247 -23.03 -35.78 -14.70
N GLY A 248 -21.69 -35.71 -14.66
CA GLY A 248 -20.81 -36.80 -15.02
C GLY A 248 -19.49 -36.70 -14.25
N SER A 249 -18.88 -37.84 -13.93
CA SER A 249 -17.56 -37.96 -13.31
C SER A 249 -16.76 -39.10 -13.94
N ALA A 250 -15.42 -38.95 -13.91
CA ALA A 250 -14.48 -39.97 -14.35
C ALA A 250 -13.27 -40.03 -13.42
#